data_2ee4bc29ef0ec497b0e1ae9290f41440
#
_entry.id   2ee4bc29ef0ec497b0e1ae9290f41440
#
_cell.length_a   1.000
_cell.length_b   1.000
_cell.length_c   1.000
_cell.angle_alpha   90.00
_cell.angle_beta   90.00
_cell.angle_gamma   90.00
#
_symmetry.space_group_name_H-M   'P 1'
#
loop_
_entity.id
_entity.type
_entity.pdbx_description
1 polymer ?
#
loop_
_entity_poly.entity_id
_entity_poly.type
_entity_poly.pdbx_seq_one_letter_code
_entity_poly.pdbx_strand_id
1 'polypeptide(L)'
;MLKYLTSFILILATNTESQPAAAQIKNTQIRMPCGSGIANYEHPSQYSFTTVNAKSSLVRQINFGAEGLKSGQLSLTFVGHSTFLIQSPENIRVITDYNDYFRADVQPDIVTMDVEGGSHSTNLISPNISYVLRGWTEALTLQRHDVTLKDVRVYNLPTNITDFGAGFSNFSSIFIIQSQGLCIAHMGHLRHILDQQQLTDIGRIDVLLIPIDRLVTQSHDELIHNIKAINPRPIIPMHFDGMPTAKTFLRDISGVYAVKRFGTHTMMLSRSTLPIKTEVLLLPPQRPGSRLRPRL
;
A
#
# COMPACT_ATOMS: atom_id res chain seq x y z
N MET A 1 -44.59 -70.89 -17.00
CA MET A 1 -44.66 -69.48 -17.41
C MET A 1 -43.58 -68.76 -16.67
N LEU A 2 -42.47 -68.51 -17.33
CA LEU A 2 -41.27 -67.92 -16.73
C LEU A 2 -41.24 -66.43 -17.09
N LYS A 3 -41.28 -65.52 -16.07
CA LYS A 3 -41.20 -64.06 -16.27
C LYS A 3 -39.75 -63.64 -16.12
N TYR A 4 -39.15 -63.10 -17.15
CA TYR A 4 -37.84 -62.47 -17.14
C TYR A 4 -37.97 -61.11 -16.57
N LEU A 5 -37.22 -60.83 -15.50
CA LEU A 5 -36.96 -59.47 -14.97
C LEU A 5 -35.64 -58.96 -15.57
N THR A 6 -35.74 -57.98 -16.42
CA THR A 6 -34.56 -57.22 -16.94
C THR A 6 -34.23 -56.07 -15.95
N SER A 7 -33.09 -56.20 -15.28
CA SER A 7 -32.52 -55.11 -14.46
C SER A 7 -31.79 -54.10 -15.33
N PHE A 8 -32.29 -52.89 -15.37
CA PHE A 8 -31.57 -51.75 -15.93
C PHE A 8 -30.58 -51.21 -14.87
N ILE A 9 -29.30 -51.33 -15.14
CA ILE A 9 -28.25 -50.67 -14.36
C ILE A 9 -28.08 -49.27 -14.93
N LEU A 10 -28.48 -48.26 -14.13
CA LEU A 10 -28.24 -46.83 -14.42
C LEU A 10 -26.83 -46.49 -13.96
N ILE A 11 -25.90 -46.30 -14.91
CA ILE A 11 -24.56 -45.80 -14.62
C ILE A 11 -24.65 -44.26 -14.48
N LEU A 12 -24.62 -43.75 -13.27
CA LEU A 12 -24.44 -42.35 -12.98
C LEU A 12 -22.94 -41.99 -13.18
N ALA A 13 -22.62 -41.35 -14.29
CA ALA A 13 -21.31 -40.73 -14.48
C ALA A 13 -21.23 -39.50 -13.59
N THR A 14 -20.48 -39.58 -12.52
CA THR A 14 -20.12 -38.40 -11.69
C THR A 14 -19.00 -37.65 -12.38
N ASN A 15 -19.34 -36.52 -13.00
CA ASN A 15 -18.35 -35.52 -13.40
C ASN A 15 -17.74 -34.90 -12.16
N THR A 16 -16.54 -35.31 -11.79
CA THR A 16 -15.71 -34.61 -10.83
C THR A 16 -15.03 -33.48 -11.56
N GLU A 17 -15.65 -32.28 -11.54
CA GLU A 17 -14.93 -31.05 -11.83
C GLU A 17 -13.83 -30.87 -10.79
N SER A 18 -12.58 -30.95 -11.23
CA SER A 18 -11.43 -30.63 -10.41
C SER A 18 -11.42 -29.12 -10.17
N GLN A 19 -11.83 -28.69 -8.97
CA GLN A 19 -11.55 -27.35 -8.50
C GLN A 19 -10.03 -27.13 -8.48
N PRO A 20 -9.53 -25.96 -8.94
CA PRO A 20 -8.13 -25.64 -8.79
C PRO A 20 -7.78 -25.61 -7.29
N ALA A 21 -6.75 -26.33 -6.92
CA ALA A 21 -6.28 -26.44 -5.56
C ALA A 21 -5.98 -25.04 -5.01
N ALA A 22 -6.79 -24.61 -4.03
CA ALA A 22 -6.45 -23.47 -3.20
C ALA A 22 -5.08 -23.76 -2.58
N ALA A 23 -4.09 -22.93 -2.87
CA ALA A 23 -2.76 -23.04 -2.33
C ALA A 23 -2.87 -22.94 -0.78
N GLN A 24 -2.76 -24.08 -0.11
CA GLN A 24 -2.67 -24.13 1.34
C GLN A 24 -1.36 -23.43 1.74
N ILE A 25 -1.49 -22.29 2.40
CA ILE A 25 -0.37 -21.60 3.04
C ILE A 25 0.05 -22.47 4.24
N LYS A 26 0.94 -23.42 3.97
CA LYS A 26 1.71 -24.13 5.03
C LYS A 26 3.02 -23.38 5.20
N ASN A 27 3.20 -22.89 6.36
CA ASN A 27 4.39 -22.40 7.05
C ASN A 27 4.25 -20.94 7.49
N THR A 28 3.81 -20.79 8.72
CA THR A 28 3.92 -19.54 9.48
C THR A 28 5.38 -19.37 9.95
N GLN A 29 6.31 -19.18 9.04
CA GLN A 29 7.55 -18.53 9.41
C GLN A 29 7.18 -17.05 9.63
N ILE A 30 7.31 -16.59 10.86
CA ILE A 30 7.21 -15.17 11.20
C ILE A 30 8.33 -14.48 10.43
N ARG A 31 7.99 -13.92 9.27
CA ARG A 31 8.95 -13.13 8.51
C ARG A 31 9.18 -11.82 9.24
N MET A 32 10.45 -11.43 9.32
CA MET A 32 10.85 -10.22 10.03
C MET A 32 10.20 -8.97 9.38
N PRO A 33 9.83 -7.97 10.18
CA PRO A 33 9.36 -6.67 9.68
C PRO A 33 10.36 -6.01 8.74
N CYS A 34 9.93 -5.03 7.98
CA CYS A 34 10.78 -4.32 7.03
C CYS A 34 12.01 -3.73 7.74
N GLY A 35 13.20 -4.04 7.23
CA GLY A 35 14.46 -3.56 7.80
C GLY A 35 15.06 -4.39 8.93
N SER A 36 14.35 -5.36 9.52
CA SER A 36 14.87 -6.18 10.61
C SER A 36 15.79 -7.33 10.18
N GLY A 37 15.81 -7.67 8.90
CA GLY A 37 16.73 -8.66 8.32
C GLY A 37 18.13 -8.13 7.99
N ILE A 38 18.48 -6.86 8.29
CA ILE A 38 19.74 -6.21 7.96
C ILE A 38 20.61 -6.00 9.22
N ALA A 39 20.38 -6.76 10.28
CA ALA A 39 21.21 -6.69 11.49
C ALA A 39 22.71 -7.10 11.23
N ASN A 40 23.06 -7.55 10.03
CA ASN A 40 24.45 -7.87 9.63
C ASN A 40 24.95 -6.99 8.48
N TYR A 41 24.31 -5.87 8.16
CA TYR A 41 24.94 -4.88 7.31
C TYR A 41 25.82 -4.01 8.21
N GLU A 42 27.04 -4.49 8.46
CA GLU A 42 28.14 -3.65 8.92
C GLU A 42 28.22 -2.48 7.95
N HIS A 43 27.95 -1.29 8.44
CA HIS A 43 28.28 -0.06 7.73
C HIS A 43 29.75 -0.13 7.38
N PRO A 44 30.14 -0.09 6.09
CA PRO A 44 31.52 0.17 5.78
C PRO A 44 31.82 1.59 6.27
N SER A 45 32.51 1.67 7.39
CA SER A 45 33.02 2.92 7.99
C SER A 45 34.17 3.48 7.17
N GLN A 46 34.03 3.61 5.86
CA GLN A 46 34.97 4.29 4.98
C GLN A 46 34.25 4.98 3.82
N TYR A 47 33.48 6.04 4.14
CA TYR A 47 33.30 7.10 3.17
C TYR A 47 33.86 8.39 3.77
N SER A 48 35.03 8.79 3.27
CA SER A 48 35.56 10.13 3.45
C SER A 48 34.54 11.13 2.93
N PHE A 49 34.01 11.96 3.84
CA PHE A 49 33.12 13.06 3.51
C PHE A 49 33.92 14.13 2.76
N THR A 50 33.90 14.06 1.45
CA THR A 50 34.16 15.25 0.66
C THR A 50 32.92 16.11 0.79
N THR A 51 33.06 17.29 1.40
CA THR A 51 32.04 18.32 1.48
C THR A 51 31.65 18.74 0.07
N VAL A 52 30.60 18.10 -0.48
CA VAL A 52 29.95 18.58 -1.68
C VAL A 52 28.86 19.54 -1.21
N ASN A 53 29.05 20.83 -1.54
CA ASN A 53 28.07 21.89 -1.36
C ASN A 53 26.67 21.38 -1.66
N ALA A 54 25.74 21.54 -0.71
CA ALA A 54 24.35 21.16 -0.79
C ALA A 54 23.63 21.96 -1.89
N LYS A 55 23.82 21.60 -3.13
CA LYS A 55 22.86 21.88 -4.19
C LYS A 55 21.73 20.87 -4.04
N SER A 56 20.56 21.41 -3.76
CA SER A 56 19.23 20.78 -3.68
C SER A 56 19.17 19.33 -4.21
N SER A 57 18.77 18.39 -3.36
CA SER A 57 18.42 17.05 -3.77
C SER A 57 17.30 17.14 -4.83
N LEU A 58 17.69 17.01 -6.08
CA LEU A 58 16.79 16.93 -7.22
C LEU A 58 16.11 15.56 -7.18
N VAL A 59 14.96 15.47 -6.50
CA VAL A 59 13.97 14.46 -6.87
C VAL A 59 13.55 14.81 -8.29
N ARG A 60 14.07 14.07 -9.26
CA ARG A 60 13.80 14.31 -10.68
C ARG A 60 12.32 14.05 -10.96
N GLN A 61 11.61 15.06 -11.46
CA GLN A 61 10.36 14.86 -12.17
C GLN A 61 10.71 14.09 -13.46
N ILE A 62 10.27 12.85 -13.57
CA ILE A 62 10.55 12.03 -14.76
C ILE A 62 9.24 11.80 -15.50
N ASN A 63 9.16 12.31 -16.72
CA ASN A 63 8.29 11.74 -17.73
C ASN A 63 8.87 10.38 -18.11
N PHE A 64 8.07 9.31 -18.02
CA PHE A 64 8.45 7.98 -18.49
C PHE A 64 8.68 8.01 -20.01
N GLY A 65 9.90 8.33 -20.42
CA GLY A 65 10.42 7.92 -21.71
C GLY A 65 10.84 6.44 -21.62
N ALA A 66 10.86 5.76 -22.74
CA ALA A 66 10.96 4.32 -22.98
C ALA A 66 12.05 3.50 -22.25
N GLU A 67 12.75 4.01 -21.25
CA GLU A 67 13.70 3.26 -20.43
C GLU A 67 12.98 2.75 -19.17
N GLY A 68 12.98 1.42 -18.97
CA GLY A 68 12.43 0.76 -17.78
C GLY A 68 13.10 1.21 -16.49
N LEU A 69 12.48 0.91 -15.35
CA LEU A 69 13.06 1.14 -14.02
C LEU A 69 14.36 0.39 -13.87
N LYS A 70 15.39 1.05 -13.32
CA LYS A 70 16.68 0.42 -13.00
C LYS A 70 16.61 -0.28 -11.65
N SER A 71 17.44 -1.28 -11.45
CA SER A 71 17.64 -1.89 -10.13
C SER A 71 17.89 -0.79 -9.07
N GLY A 72 17.31 -0.95 -7.88
CA GLY A 72 17.38 0.04 -6.81
C GLY A 72 16.37 1.19 -6.93
N GLN A 73 15.49 1.19 -7.94
CA GLN A 73 14.48 2.23 -8.16
C GLN A 73 13.06 1.67 -8.06
N LEU A 74 12.14 2.48 -7.56
CA LEU A 74 10.69 2.26 -7.62
C LEU A 74 10.04 3.48 -8.26
N SER A 75 8.94 3.26 -8.95
CA SER A 75 8.04 4.34 -9.35
C SER A 75 6.84 4.38 -8.41
N LEU A 76 6.50 5.57 -7.92
CA LEU A 76 5.30 5.82 -7.12
C LEU A 76 4.44 6.85 -7.83
N THR A 77 3.20 6.48 -8.15
CA THR A 77 2.20 7.37 -8.77
C THR A 77 1.02 7.56 -7.84
N PHE A 78 0.68 8.80 -7.52
CA PHE A 78 -0.54 9.14 -6.81
C PHE A 78 -1.72 9.15 -7.80
N VAL A 79 -2.54 8.12 -7.77
CA VAL A 79 -3.69 7.99 -8.67
C VAL A 79 -4.82 8.92 -8.22
N GLY A 80 -5.08 8.97 -6.92
CA GLY A 80 -6.05 9.85 -6.31
C GLY A 80 -6.61 9.29 -5.00
N HIS A 81 -7.14 10.15 -4.15
CA HIS A 81 -7.64 9.84 -2.80
C HIS A 81 -6.61 9.08 -1.95
N SER A 82 -6.73 7.76 -1.81
CA SER A 82 -5.76 6.89 -1.12
C SER A 82 -5.09 5.89 -2.05
N THR A 83 -5.36 5.98 -3.35
CA THR A 83 -4.86 5.02 -4.33
C THR A 83 -3.51 5.43 -4.87
N PHE A 84 -2.54 4.56 -4.74
CA PHE A 84 -1.21 4.67 -5.35
C PHE A 84 -0.92 3.46 -6.24
N LEU A 85 -0.20 3.71 -7.33
CA LEU A 85 0.45 2.69 -8.13
C LEU A 85 1.94 2.70 -7.80
N ILE A 86 2.46 1.56 -7.35
CA ILE A 86 3.88 1.33 -7.09
C ILE A 86 4.38 0.30 -8.10
N GLN A 87 5.45 0.61 -8.82
CA GLN A 87 6.02 -0.29 -9.81
C GLN A 87 7.48 -0.58 -9.49
N SER A 88 7.87 -1.85 -9.63
CA SER A 88 9.24 -2.34 -9.43
C SER A 88 9.97 -2.57 -10.76
N PRO A 89 11.31 -2.71 -10.74
CA PRO A 89 12.11 -3.04 -11.92
C PRO A 89 11.72 -4.37 -12.58
N GLU A 90 11.24 -5.35 -11.82
CA GLU A 90 10.75 -6.63 -12.37
C GLU A 90 9.30 -6.56 -12.87
N ASN A 91 8.81 -5.31 -13.12
CA ASN A 91 7.46 -5.01 -13.61
C ASN A 91 6.32 -5.50 -12.71
N ILE A 92 6.56 -5.61 -11.40
CA ILE A 92 5.47 -5.87 -10.46
C ILE A 92 4.78 -4.55 -10.16
N ARG A 93 3.45 -4.56 -10.28
CA ARG A 93 2.56 -3.42 -10.09
C ARG A 93 1.68 -3.67 -8.88
N VAL A 94 1.87 -2.84 -7.85
CA VAL A 94 1.04 -2.84 -6.64
C VAL A 94 0.12 -1.64 -6.70
N ILE A 95 -1.20 -1.85 -6.50
CA ILE A 95 -2.16 -0.75 -6.33
C ILE A 95 -2.72 -0.81 -4.92
N THR A 96 -2.56 0.29 -4.18
CA THR A 96 -3.14 0.45 -2.83
C THR A 96 -4.57 0.96 -2.92
N ASP A 97 -5.40 0.58 -1.95
CA ASP A 97 -6.82 0.94 -1.88
C ASP A 97 -7.52 0.81 -3.24
N TYR A 98 -7.44 -0.42 -3.78
CA TYR A 98 -7.99 -0.75 -5.09
C TYR A 98 -9.52 -0.67 -5.06
N ASN A 99 -10.08 0.26 -5.84
CA ASN A 99 -11.49 0.61 -5.82
C ASN A 99 -12.01 0.94 -7.23
N ASP A 100 -13.29 1.34 -7.34
CA ASP A 100 -13.93 1.63 -8.61
C ASP A 100 -13.85 3.10 -9.04
N TYR A 101 -13.38 3.99 -8.17
CA TYR A 101 -13.35 5.44 -8.39
C TYR A 101 -12.01 5.94 -8.91
N PHE A 102 -10.92 5.42 -8.35
CA PHE A 102 -9.55 5.83 -8.66
C PHE A 102 -8.79 4.65 -9.26
N ARG A 103 -8.77 4.58 -10.59
CA ARG A 103 -8.14 3.48 -11.31
C ARG A 103 -6.90 3.95 -12.06
N ALA A 104 -5.82 3.20 -11.93
CA ALA A 104 -4.66 3.34 -12.80
C ALA A 104 -4.95 2.64 -14.14
N ASP A 105 -4.41 3.20 -15.24
CA ASP A 105 -4.58 2.65 -16.60
C ASP A 105 -3.66 1.43 -16.85
N VAL A 106 -3.42 0.62 -15.82
CA VAL A 106 -2.57 -0.58 -15.90
C VAL A 106 -3.22 -1.74 -15.15
N GLN A 107 -2.97 -2.96 -15.63
CA GLN A 107 -3.35 -4.17 -14.92
C GLN A 107 -2.38 -4.36 -13.73
N PRO A 108 -2.87 -4.41 -12.47
CA PRO A 108 -2.01 -4.69 -11.32
C PRO A 108 -1.73 -6.19 -11.16
N ASP A 109 -0.63 -6.50 -10.50
CA ASP A 109 -0.28 -7.85 -10.07
C ASP A 109 -0.71 -8.11 -8.61
N ILE A 110 -0.63 -7.08 -7.77
CA ILE A 110 -1.02 -7.10 -6.35
C ILE A 110 -1.92 -5.90 -6.09
N VAL A 111 -3.02 -6.12 -5.38
CA VAL A 111 -3.87 -5.04 -4.88
C VAL A 111 -4.06 -5.16 -3.37
N THR A 112 -4.08 -4.02 -2.67
CA THR A 112 -4.42 -3.95 -1.25
C THR A 112 -5.71 -3.18 -1.06
N MET A 113 -6.48 -3.53 -0.03
CA MET A 113 -7.70 -2.87 0.40
C MET A 113 -7.67 -2.83 1.92
N ASP A 114 -7.61 -1.63 2.51
CA ASP A 114 -7.40 -1.46 3.95
C ASP A 114 -8.71 -1.59 4.75
N VAL A 115 -9.82 -1.14 4.18
CA VAL A 115 -11.17 -1.14 4.78
C VAL A 115 -12.22 -1.48 3.73
N GLU A 116 -13.35 -2.05 4.16
CA GLU A 116 -14.46 -2.38 3.28
C GLU A 116 -15.24 -1.14 2.85
N GLY A 117 -15.53 -1.06 1.55
CA GLY A 117 -16.43 -0.07 0.96
C GLY A 117 -15.78 1.21 0.45
N GLY A 118 -16.60 2.05 -0.17
CA GLY A 118 -16.24 3.38 -0.66
C GLY A 118 -15.07 3.40 -1.65
N SER A 119 -14.18 4.36 -1.45
CA SER A 119 -12.97 4.58 -2.27
C SER A 119 -11.78 3.73 -1.84
N HIS A 120 -11.99 2.67 -1.04
CA HIS A 120 -10.92 1.84 -0.46
C HIS A 120 -10.97 0.38 -0.89
N SER A 121 -12.09 -0.06 -1.46
CA SER A 121 -12.25 -1.44 -1.89
C SER A 121 -13.25 -1.59 -3.04
N THR A 122 -13.23 -2.78 -3.66
CA THR A 122 -14.18 -3.19 -4.68
C THR A 122 -14.34 -4.71 -4.66
N ASN A 123 -15.50 -5.18 -5.12
CA ASN A 123 -15.74 -6.59 -5.43
C ASN A 123 -15.54 -6.90 -6.93
N LEU A 124 -15.30 -5.87 -7.76
CA LEU A 124 -15.02 -6.04 -9.19
C LEU A 124 -13.52 -6.30 -9.41
N ILE A 125 -13.12 -7.54 -9.18
CA ILE A 125 -11.72 -7.99 -9.25
C ILE A 125 -11.46 -8.64 -10.60
N SER A 126 -10.41 -8.16 -11.29
CA SER A 126 -9.92 -8.83 -12.50
C SER A 126 -9.31 -10.19 -12.14
N PRO A 127 -9.64 -11.28 -12.88
CA PRO A 127 -9.05 -12.60 -12.65
C PRO A 127 -7.53 -12.66 -12.89
N ASN A 128 -6.98 -11.64 -13.55
CA ASN A 128 -5.54 -11.56 -13.82
C ASN A 128 -4.72 -10.93 -12.68
N ILE A 129 -5.36 -10.58 -11.54
CA ILE A 129 -4.64 -10.08 -10.37
C ILE A 129 -4.14 -11.27 -9.56
N SER A 130 -2.82 -11.37 -9.38
CA SER A 130 -2.19 -12.49 -8.70
C SER A 130 -2.51 -12.52 -7.20
N TYR A 131 -2.58 -11.34 -6.55
CA TYR A 131 -2.87 -11.23 -5.12
C TYR A 131 -3.87 -10.10 -4.85
N VAL A 132 -4.96 -10.47 -4.17
CA VAL A 132 -5.98 -9.53 -3.66
C VAL A 132 -5.93 -9.57 -2.14
N LEU A 133 -5.36 -8.52 -1.54
CA LEU A 133 -5.06 -8.46 -0.12
C LEU A 133 -6.06 -7.53 0.57
N ARG A 134 -7.14 -8.11 1.12
CA ARG A 134 -8.11 -7.38 1.95
C ARG A 134 -7.66 -7.40 3.40
N GLY A 135 -7.72 -6.26 4.11
CA GLY A 135 -7.43 -6.16 5.54
C GLY A 135 -8.44 -6.91 6.42
N TRP A 136 -9.47 -7.51 5.84
CA TRP A 136 -10.55 -8.25 6.51
C TRP A 136 -10.90 -9.54 5.79
N THR A 137 -11.57 -10.44 6.52
CA THR A 137 -12.15 -11.69 6.00
C THR A 137 -13.61 -11.48 5.59
N GLU A 138 -14.20 -12.47 4.91
CA GLU A 138 -15.65 -12.49 4.63
C GLU A 138 -16.51 -12.47 5.91
N ALA A 139 -15.99 -13.01 7.02
CA ALA A 139 -16.63 -12.95 8.33
C ALA A 139 -16.41 -11.60 9.04
N LEU A 140 -15.90 -10.59 8.34
CA LEU A 140 -15.59 -9.26 8.87
C LEU A 140 -14.67 -9.34 10.12
N THR A 141 -13.63 -10.13 10.05
CA THR A 141 -12.55 -10.20 11.04
C THR A 141 -11.24 -9.69 10.42
N LEU A 142 -10.29 -9.31 11.25
CA LEU A 142 -8.98 -8.84 10.80
C LEU A 142 -8.23 -9.94 10.04
N GLN A 143 -7.67 -9.58 8.89
CA GLN A 143 -6.90 -10.49 8.04
C GLN A 143 -5.43 -10.06 7.99
N ARG A 144 -4.51 -11.02 8.22
CA ARG A 144 -3.07 -10.82 8.02
C ARG A 144 -2.62 -11.40 6.69
N HIS A 145 -1.72 -10.69 6.04
CA HIS A 145 -1.08 -11.07 4.80
C HIS A 145 0.43 -10.92 4.90
N ASP A 146 1.15 -11.78 4.19
CA ASP A 146 2.58 -11.66 3.94
C ASP A 146 2.88 -12.42 2.65
N VAL A 147 2.91 -11.71 1.52
CA VAL A 147 3.10 -12.29 0.20
C VAL A 147 4.34 -11.72 -0.46
N THR A 148 5.00 -12.53 -1.28
CA THR A 148 6.13 -12.10 -2.09
C THR A 148 5.89 -12.51 -3.53
N LEU A 149 6.02 -11.55 -4.44
CA LEU A 149 5.99 -11.77 -5.88
C LEU A 149 7.24 -11.13 -6.48
N LYS A 150 8.16 -11.95 -6.97
CA LYS A 150 9.47 -11.53 -7.48
C LYS A 150 10.20 -10.62 -6.47
N ASP A 151 10.48 -9.38 -6.87
CA ASP A 151 11.22 -8.37 -6.09
C ASP A 151 10.33 -7.54 -5.14
N VAL A 152 9.03 -7.86 -5.02
CA VAL A 152 8.08 -7.16 -4.17
C VAL A 152 7.52 -8.07 -3.09
N ARG A 153 7.62 -7.66 -1.83
CA ARG A 153 6.90 -8.26 -0.70
C ARG A 153 5.86 -7.27 -0.20
N VAL A 154 4.64 -7.76 0.08
CA VAL A 154 3.57 -6.99 0.72
C VAL A 154 3.09 -7.72 1.95
N TYR A 155 3.06 -7.02 3.08
CA TYR A 155 2.47 -7.52 4.32
C TYR A 155 1.64 -6.42 4.99
N ASN A 156 0.81 -6.78 5.96
CA ASN A 156 -0.01 -5.82 6.66
C ASN A 156 0.03 -5.98 8.17
N LEU A 157 -0.22 -4.86 8.84
CA LEU A 157 -0.59 -4.79 10.25
C LEU A 157 -2.07 -4.43 10.33
N PRO A 158 -2.95 -5.34 10.78
CA PRO A 158 -4.33 -5.00 11.07
C PRO A 158 -4.41 -3.95 12.18
N THR A 159 -5.22 -2.92 11.95
CA THR A 159 -5.46 -1.84 12.91
C THR A 159 -6.95 -1.68 13.15
N ASN A 160 -7.30 -1.15 14.32
CA ASN A 160 -8.69 -0.86 14.65
C ASN A 160 -9.04 0.56 14.20
N ILE A 161 -10.13 0.68 13.46
CA ILE A 161 -10.84 1.96 13.34
C ILE A 161 -11.60 2.13 14.64
N THR A 162 -11.38 3.22 15.37
CA THR A 162 -12.12 3.50 16.61
C THR A 162 -13.61 3.56 16.31
N ASP A 163 -14.39 2.88 17.14
CA ASP A 163 -15.84 2.76 17.00
C ASP A 163 -16.52 4.15 17.04
N PHE A 164 -17.29 4.48 16.00
CA PHE A 164 -18.19 5.65 16.00
C PHE A 164 -19.55 5.34 16.66
N GLY A 165 -19.65 4.29 17.44
CA GLY A 165 -20.89 3.93 18.14
C GLY A 165 -21.97 3.33 17.26
N ALA A 166 -21.67 2.96 16.02
CA ALA A 166 -22.66 2.43 15.06
C ALA A 166 -22.48 0.94 14.74
N GLY A 167 -21.68 0.22 15.52
CA GLY A 167 -21.47 -1.22 15.31
C GLY A 167 -20.70 -1.57 14.04
N PHE A 168 -20.05 -0.62 13.41
CA PHE A 168 -19.11 -0.89 12.32
C PHE A 168 -17.83 -1.45 12.90
N SER A 169 -17.59 -2.71 12.63
CA SER A 169 -16.39 -3.39 13.07
C SER A 169 -15.14 -2.77 12.42
N ASN A 170 -14.27 -2.43 13.22
CA ASN A 170 -12.93 -1.90 13.27
C ASN A 170 -11.91 -2.55 12.32
N PHE A 171 -12.13 -2.51 10.99
CA PHE A 171 -11.22 -3.17 10.05
C PHE A 171 -10.47 -2.15 9.23
N SER A 172 -9.30 -1.80 9.66
CA SER A 172 -8.32 -1.14 8.81
C SER A 172 -7.00 -1.90 8.85
N SER A 173 -6.17 -1.67 7.88
CA SER A 173 -4.84 -2.24 7.82
C SER A 173 -3.82 -1.24 7.32
N ILE A 174 -2.68 -1.20 7.99
CA ILE A 174 -1.49 -0.59 7.41
C ILE A 174 -0.87 -1.64 6.50
N PHE A 175 -0.70 -1.32 5.22
CA PHE A 175 0.02 -2.18 4.28
C PHE A 175 1.43 -1.69 4.08
N ILE A 176 2.40 -2.61 4.17
CA ILE A 176 3.82 -2.33 3.98
C ILE A 176 4.27 -3.00 2.69
N ILE A 177 4.78 -2.20 1.75
CA ILE A 177 5.32 -2.65 0.47
C ILE A 177 6.84 -2.54 0.54
N GLN A 178 7.52 -3.69 0.47
CA GLN A 178 8.96 -3.80 0.50
C GLN A 178 9.48 -4.18 -0.89
N SER A 179 10.34 -3.34 -1.47
CA SER A 179 11.05 -3.64 -2.72
C SER A 179 12.28 -2.73 -2.85
N GLN A 180 13.30 -3.17 -3.57
CA GLN A 180 14.52 -2.40 -3.86
C GLN A 180 15.20 -1.81 -2.61
N GLY A 181 15.11 -2.51 -1.49
CA GLY A 181 15.64 -2.06 -0.20
C GLY A 181 14.85 -0.91 0.44
N LEU A 182 13.71 -0.52 -0.11
CA LEU A 182 12.78 0.48 0.42
C LEU A 182 11.59 -0.19 1.09
N CYS A 183 11.08 0.47 2.13
CA CYS A 183 9.89 0.11 2.86
C CYS A 183 8.89 1.26 2.76
N ILE A 184 7.78 1.04 2.09
CA ILE A 184 6.70 2.02 1.90
C ILE A 184 5.51 1.58 2.74
N ALA A 185 5.05 2.40 3.68
CA ALA A 185 3.85 2.13 4.45
C ALA A 185 2.67 2.97 3.94
N HIS A 186 1.57 2.30 3.64
CA HIS A 186 0.26 2.90 3.39
C HIS A 186 -0.56 2.78 4.67
N MET A 187 -0.85 3.92 5.32
CA MET A 187 -1.43 3.94 6.67
C MET A 187 -2.93 3.64 6.72
N GLY A 188 -3.58 3.48 5.55
CA GLY A 188 -5.01 3.20 5.47
C GLY A 188 -5.86 4.24 6.22
N HIS A 189 -6.87 3.77 6.93
CA HIS A 189 -7.75 4.59 7.79
C HIS A 189 -7.31 4.58 9.26
N LEU A 190 -6.02 4.70 9.53
CA LEU A 190 -5.51 4.74 10.89
C LEU A 190 -6.15 5.91 11.69
N ARG A 191 -6.62 5.62 12.92
CA ARG A 191 -7.34 6.57 13.79
C ARG A 191 -6.78 6.68 15.19
N HIS A 192 -5.63 6.08 15.45
CA HIS A 192 -5.04 6.09 16.78
C HIS A 192 -3.53 6.28 16.71
N ILE A 193 -2.94 6.63 17.83
CA ILE A 193 -1.49 6.62 18.00
C ILE A 193 -1.04 5.16 18.07
N LEU A 194 -0.05 4.80 17.26
CA LEU A 194 0.54 3.47 17.25
C LEU A 194 1.26 3.19 18.56
N ASP A 195 1.00 2.04 19.13
CA ASP A 195 1.75 1.56 20.31
C ASP A 195 3.11 0.98 19.90
N GLN A 196 3.93 0.67 20.92
CA GLN A 196 5.29 0.15 20.71
C GLN A 196 5.31 -1.19 19.96
N GLN A 197 4.32 -2.04 20.17
CA GLN A 197 4.22 -3.32 19.47
C GLN A 197 3.88 -3.11 18.02
N GLN A 198 2.92 -2.23 17.71
CA GLN A 198 2.55 -1.87 16.34
C GLN A 198 3.72 -1.23 15.59
N LEU A 199 4.47 -0.33 16.23
CA LEU A 199 5.69 0.25 15.66
C LEU A 199 6.77 -0.82 15.39
N THR A 200 6.89 -1.81 16.24
CA THR A 200 7.80 -2.95 16.04
C THR A 200 7.34 -3.81 14.87
N ASP A 201 6.03 -4.09 14.78
CA ASP A 201 5.46 -4.95 13.75
C ASP A 201 5.54 -4.35 12.34
N ILE A 202 5.37 -3.02 12.20
CA ILE A 202 5.56 -2.36 10.89
C ILE A 202 7.03 -2.28 10.49
N GLY A 203 7.94 -2.22 11.46
CA GLY A 203 9.39 -2.14 11.23
C GLY A 203 9.84 -0.76 10.71
N ARG A 204 11.04 -0.73 10.11
CA ARG A 204 11.58 0.51 9.53
C ARG A 204 10.77 0.92 8.30
N ILE A 205 10.29 2.15 8.29
CA ILE A 205 9.60 2.75 7.14
C ILE A 205 10.46 3.85 6.53
N ASP A 206 10.72 3.74 5.25
CA ASP A 206 11.45 4.75 4.48
C ASP A 206 10.50 5.81 3.92
N VAL A 207 9.32 5.41 3.42
CA VAL A 207 8.30 6.28 2.78
C VAL A 207 6.96 6.06 3.46
N LEU A 208 6.28 7.13 3.85
CA LEU A 208 5.02 7.09 4.56
C LEU A 208 3.89 7.74 3.76
N LEU A 209 2.89 6.96 3.37
CA LEU A 209 1.66 7.43 2.74
C LEU A 209 0.60 7.61 3.83
N ILE A 210 0.19 8.87 4.10
CA ILE A 210 -0.63 9.21 5.27
C ILE A 210 -1.96 9.88 4.92
N PRO A 211 -3.06 9.49 5.58
CA PRO A 211 -4.34 10.18 5.46
C PRO A 211 -4.32 11.53 6.18
N ILE A 212 -4.89 12.58 5.56
CA ILE A 212 -4.84 13.95 6.09
C ILE A 212 -6.20 14.64 6.26
N ASP A 213 -7.28 13.92 6.16
CA ASP A 213 -8.63 14.51 6.16
C ASP A 213 -9.13 14.95 7.54
N ARG A 214 -8.65 14.37 8.65
CA ARG A 214 -9.04 14.64 10.05
C ARG A 214 -10.49 14.29 10.43
N LEU A 215 -11.30 13.88 9.47
CA LEU A 215 -12.75 13.64 9.70
C LEU A 215 -13.01 12.17 10.03
N VAL A 216 -12.46 11.30 9.20
CA VAL A 216 -12.63 9.86 9.32
C VAL A 216 -11.31 9.13 9.61
N THR A 217 -10.24 9.88 9.79
CA THR A 217 -8.92 9.40 10.21
C THR A 217 -8.45 10.16 11.45
N GLN A 218 -7.19 10.02 11.84
CA GLN A 218 -6.62 10.66 13.03
C GLN A 218 -6.52 12.20 12.90
N SER A 219 -6.50 12.89 14.02
CA SER A 219 -6.19 14.31 14.09
C SER A 219 -4.76 14.59 13.60
N HIS A 220 -4.45 15.84 13.21
CA HIS A 220 -3.09 16.20 12.79
C HIS A 220 -2.06 16.08 13.93
N ASP A 221 -2.46 16.26 15.19
CA ASP A 221 -1.57 16.09 16.34
C ASP A 221 -1.18 14.61 16.54
N GLU A 222 -2.16 13.70 16.48
CA GLU A 222 -1.91 12.24 16.51
C GLU A 222 -1.09 11.80 15.29
N LEU A 223 -1.36 12.38 14.13
CA LEU A 223 -0.60 12.12 12.90
C LEU A 223 0.86 12.54 13.07
N ILE A 224 1.13 13.75 13.59
CA ILE A 224 2.48 14.24 13.88
C ILE A 224 3.19 13.34 14.91
N HIS A 225 2.46 12.84 15.91
CA HIS A 225 2.99 11.89 16.88
C HIS A 225 3.47 10.59 16.18
N ASN A 226 2.61 10.00 15.36
CA ASN A 226 2.94 8.79 14.59
C ASN A 226 4.11 9.02 13.63
N ILE A 227 4.15 10.14 12.93
CA ILE A 227 5.26 10.49 12.04
C ILE A 227 6.59 10.55 12.82
N LYS A 228 6.60 11.17 14.01
CA LYS A 228 7.80 11.25 14.85
C LYS A 228 8.25 9.88 15.33
N ALA A 229 7.31 9.01 15.70
CA ALA A 229 7.61 7.65 16.16
C ALA A 229 8.15 6.76 15.03
N ILE A 230 7.56 6.85 13.83
CA ILE A 230 7.97 6.08 12.64
C ILE A 230 9.28 6.65 12.04
N ASN A 231 9.46 7.97 12.10
CA ASN A 231 10.62 8.69 11.56
C ASN A 231 10.93 8.38 10.09
N PRO A 232 9.94 8.48 9.16
CA PRO A 232 10.16 8.25 7.73
C PRO A 232 10.95 9.40 7.12
N ARG A 233 11.48 9.21 5.91
CA ARG A 233 12.13 10.31 5.19
C ARG A 233 11.12 11.14 4.40
N PRO A 234 10.46 10.66 3.32
CA PRO A 234 9.32 11.36 2.75
C PRO A 234 8.00 10.94 3.40
N ILE A 235 7.17 11.95 3.61
CA ILE A 235 5.76 11.83 3.94
C ILE A 235 4.97 12.25 2.70
N ILE A 236 4.07 11.41 2.22
CA ILE A 236 3.23 11.68 1.07
C ILE A 236 1.77 11.70 1.53
N PRO A 237 1.13 12.86 1.53
CA PRO A 237 -0.27 13.02 1.91
C PRO A 237 -1.21 12.29 0.96
N MET A 238 -2.24 11.68 1.52
CA MET A 238 -3.34 11.03 0.83
C MET A 238 -4.66 11.29 1.55
N HIS A 239 -5.75 10.67 1.07
CA HIS A 239 -7.08 10.75 1.66
C HIS A 239 -7.60 12.19 1.73
N PHE A 240 -7.56 12.87 0.59
CA PHE A 240 -8.11 14.22 0.45
C PHE A 240 -8.70 14.41 -0.96
N ASP A 241 -9.87 15.05 -1.01
CA ASP A 241 -10.63 15.24 -2.24
C ASP A 241 -10.46 16.65 -2.82
N GLY A 242 -9.45 17.38 -2.38
CA GLY A 242 -9.18 18.70 -2.92
C GLY A 242 -8.24 19.55 -2.10
N MET A 243 -7.91 20.69 -2.68
CA MET A 243 -6.96 21.64 -2.09
C MET A 243 -7.34 22.22 -0.72
N PRO A 244 -8.63 22.38 -0.33
CA PRO A 244 -8.94 22.88 1.01
C PRO A 244 -8.41 21.98 2.13
N THR A 245 -8.61 20.67 2.05
CA THR A 245 -8.09 19.69 3.02
C THR A 245 -6.56 19.71 3.04
N ALA A 246 -5.93 19.67 1.87
CA ALA A 246 -4.48 19.74 1.76
C ALA A 246 -3.92 21.04 2.34
N LYS A 247 -4.57 22.21 2.13
CA LYS A 247 -4.13 23.49 2.71
C LYS A 247 -4.20 23.49 4.24
N THR A 248 -5.24 22.90 4.82
CA THR A 248 -5.37 22.78 6.28
C THR A 248 -4.23 21.95 6.86
N PHE A 249 -3.99 20.77 6.29
CA PHE A 249 -2.85 19.93 6.67
C PHE A 249 -1.52 20.67 6.53
N LEU A 250 -1.28 21.30 5.38
CA LEU A 250 -0.02 22.02 5.13
C LEU A 250 0.22 23.15 6.12
N ARG A 251 -0.83 23.88 6.54
CA ARG A 251 -0.74 24.89 7.57
C ARG A 251 -0.28 24.28 8.92
N ASP A 252 -0.93 23.16 9.31
CA ASP A 252 -0.71 22.54 10.62
C ASP A 252 0.67 21.83 10.69
N ILE A 253 1.18 21.32 9.55
CA ILE A 253 2.45 20.59 9.49
C ILE A 253 3.67 21.47 9.20
N SER A 254 3.49 22.65 8.58
CA SER A 254 4.57 23.49 8.06
C SER A 254 5.53 24.02 9.15
N GLY A 255 5.07 24.10 10.40
CA GLY A 255 5.92 24.43 11.55
C GLY A 255 6.82 23.29 12.03
N VAL A 256 6.59 22.06 11.55
CA VAL A 256 7.28 20.84 11.99
C VAL A 256 8.18 20.28 10.89
N TYR A 257 7.68 20.24 9.66
CA TYR A 257 8.38 19.63 8.52
C TYR A 257 8.41 20.55 7.30
N ALA A 258 9.49 20.48 6.54
CA ALA A 258 9.58 21.14 5.25
C ALA A 258 8.57 20.54 4.27
N VAL A 259 7.99 21.36 3.40
CA VAL A 259 7.00 20.97 2.40
C VAL A 259 7.53 21.23 1.01
N LYS A 260 7.55 20.21 0.17
CA LYS A 260 7.83 20.32 -1.28
C LYS A 260 6.59 19.95 -2.08
N ARG A 261 6.27 20.75 -3.10
CA ARG A 261 5.17 20.47 -4.03
C ARG A 261 5.73 19.98 -5.34
N PHE A 262 5.13 18.90 -5.84
CA PHE A 262 5.46 18.33 -7.14
C PHE A 262 4.49 18.81 -8.21
N GLY A 263 4.98 19.01 -9.43
CA GLY A 263 4.15 19.31 -10.61
C GLY A 263 3.63 18.05 -11.31
N THR A 264 4.10 16.86 -10.88
CA THR A 264 3.72 15.55 -11.46
C THR A 264 3.14 14.64 -10.40
N HIS A 265 2.25 13.76 -10.81
CA HIS A 265 1.64 12.73 -9.95
C HIS A 265 2.55 11.51 -9.74
N THR A 266 3.67 11.43 -10.47
CA THR A 266 4.60 10.31 -10.41
C THR A 266 5.97 10.78 -9.97
N MET A 267 6.60 10.02 -9.09
CA MET A 267 7.96 10.21 -8.64
C MET A 267 8.76 8.91 -8.66
N MET A 268 10.07 9.03 -8.82
CA MET A 268 11.01 7.94 -8.68
C MET A 268 11.56 7.91 -7.26
N LEU A 269 11.58 6.74 -6.66
CA LEU A 269 12.12 6.49 -5.33
C LEU A 269 13.34 5.58 -5.44
N SER A 270 14.40 5.93 -4.74
CA SER A 270 15.55 5.07 -4.49
C SER A 270 16.19 5.49 -3.17
N ARG A 271 17.01 4.65 -2.56
CA ARG A 271 17.71 5.02 -1.32
C ARG A 271 18.53 6.30 -1.45
N SER A 272 19.13 6.54 -2.62
CA SER A 272 19.94 7.72 -2.90
C SER A 272 19.14 9.00 -3.16
N THR A 273 17.86 8.87 -3.55
CA THR A 273 16.99 10.02 -3.86
C THR A 273 16.06 10.41 -2.72
N LEU A 274 15.95 9.58 -1.67
CA LEU A 274 15.18 9.94 -0.50
C LEU A 274 15.76 11.18 0.20
N PRO A 275 14.91 12.06 0.75
CA PRO A 275 15.35 13.21 1.56
C PRO A 275 16.26 12.74 2.71
N ILE A 276 17.20 13.59 3.10
CA ILE A 276 18.07 13.32 4.26
C ILE A 276 17.28 13.43 5.58
N LYS A 277 16.33 14.38 5.63
CA LYS A 277 15.44 14.63 6.78
C LYS A 277 14.01 14.35 6.37
N THR A 278 13.16 14.10 7.36
CA THR A 278 11.71 14.00 7.14
C THR A 278 11.17 15.26 6.50
N GLU A 279 10.51 15.15 5.36
CA GLU A 279 9.82 16.25 4.67
C GLU A 279 8.54 15.77 4.00
N VAL A 280 7.60 16.67 3.82
CA VAL A 280 6.32 16.40 3.12
C VAL A 280 6.51 16.63 1.64
N LEU A 281 6.15 15.62 0.84
CA LEU A 281 6.15 15.68 -0.62
C LEU A 281 4.69 15.64 -1.10
N LEU A 282 4.14 16.78 -1.50
CA LEU A 282 2.76 16.88 -1.98
C LEU A 282 2.73 16.63 -3.48
N LEU A 283 2.13 15.51 -3.89
CA LEU A 283 1.89 15.14 -5.28
C LEU A 283 0.46 15.53 -5.67
N PRO A 284 0.23 16.08 -6.87
CA PRO A 284 -1.12 16.18 -7.39
C PRO A 284 -1.63 14.78 -7.78
N PRO A 285 -2.94 14.50 -7.69
CA PRO A 285 -3.50 13.25 -8.19
C PRO A 285 -3.37 13.15 -9.71
N GLN A 286 -3.29 11.94 -10.24
CA GLN A 286 -3.14 11.69 -11.68
C GLN A 286 -4.28 12.32 -12.49
N ARG A 287 -5.51 12.22 -11.98
CA ARG A 287 -6.68 12.91 -12.56
C ARG A 287 -7.59 13.37 -11.42
N PRO A 288 -7.82 14.68 -11.26
CA PRO A 288 -8.87 15.14 -10.37
C PRO A 288 -10.21 14.68 -10.95
N GLY A 289 -10.85 13.72 -10.33
CA GLY A 289 -12.27 13.45 -10.53
C GLY A 289 -12.72 12.88 -11.88
N SER A 290 -11.90 12.09 -12.61
CA SER A 290 -12.48 11.20 -13.61
C SER A 290 -13.21 10.06 -12.88
N ARG A 291 -14.42 10.34 -12.41
CA ARG A 291 -15.39 9.32 -12.04
C ARG A 291 -15.64 8.49 -13.30
N LEU A 292 -14.90 7.43 -13.48
CA LEU A 292 -15.31 6.40 -14.41
C LEU A 292 -16.64 5.90 -13.86
N ARG A 293 -17.74 6.30 -14.51
CA ARG A 293 -19.04 5.65 -14.28
C ARG A 293 -18.79 4.16 -14.53
N PRO A 294 -19.27 3.25 -13.65
CA PRO A 294 -19.20 1.85 -13.95
C PRO A 294 -19.80 1.65 -15.35
N ARG A 295 -19.06 1.05 -16.25
CA ARG A 295 -19.65 0.56 -17.49
C ARG A 295 -20.52 -0.62 -17.06
N LEU A 296 -21.85 -0.40 -17.09
CA LEU A 296 -22.85 -1.43 -16.97
C LEU A 296 -22.69 -2.48 -18.08
#